data_5ce017a98230afefec5e52f1557b9902
#
_entry.id   5ce017a98230afefec5e52f1557b9902
#
_cell.length_a   1.000
_cell.length_b   1.000
_cell.length_c   1.000
_cell.angle_alpha   90.00
_cell.angle_beta   90.00
_cell.angle_gamma   90.00
#
_symmetry.space_group_name_H-M   'P 1'
#
loop_
_entity.id
_entity.type
_entity.pdbx_description
1 polymer ?
#
loop_
_entity_poly.entity_id
_entity_poly.type
_entity_poly.pdbx_seq_one_letter_code
_entity_poly.pdbx_strand_id
1 'polypeptide(L)'
;MTHLFSTKTASLLGLWCILIFIGCRKPESSIGLGIQPETDLLHLITTDTLTLEMFTVREDSLMTDELSTAVLGRVFQPRIGWTTAGFATQLRLSAPGVNFGENPQVDSIFLSLRFTGDTYGTLSPQSLLVQQLADSLSIDSTYYSNYSPEVTHDILNIESQPASSLNPSEDLIIGEDTIVSQIRLNLKNSLGQTILDQDTSVFNNNDSWLDFFPGIVVSTQGHGVGAAGIDISSGLSLMRLHYHNNTDTSFYDFIISPLSARVNLFSQDFAGELSVLTSPIHDSVYVDGSSSLYVMSGSGLKTHLKIPFLNSINDSITEFGDTINLGCAIQKAELIL
;
A
#
# COMPACT_ATOMS: atom_id res chain seq x y z
N MET A 1 34.58 -56.77 52.03
CA MET A 1 33.38 -57.54 51.63
C MET A 1 33.17 -57.35 50.15
N THR A 2 33.71 -58.27 49.39
CA THR A 2 33.63 -58.27 47.93
C THR A 2 32.63 -59.37 47.57
N HIS A 3 31.45 -58.92 47.10
CA HIS A 3 30.47 -59.84 46.55
C HIS A 3 30.81 -60.20 45.10
N LEU A 4 31.16 -61.43 44.90
CA LEU A 4 31.26 -62.05 43.59
C LEU A 4 29.84 -62.08 42.97
N PHE A 5 29.63 -61.27 41.98
CA PHE A 5 28.53 -61.49 41.10
C PHE A 5 28.75 -62.76 40.27
N SER A 6 27.92 -63.73 40.45
CA SER A 6 27.99 -65.01 39.78
C SER A 6 27.98 -64.80 38.22
N THR A 7 28.96 -65.41 37.56
CA THR A 7 29.08 -65.41 36.09
C THR A 7 27.82 -65.86 35.39
N LYS A 8 26.99 -66.63 36.05
CA LYS A 8 25.67 -67.06 35.52
C LYS A 8 24.64 -65.90 35.45
N THR A 9 24.66 -64.94 36.39
CA THR A 9 23.78 -63.78 36.37
C THR A 9 24.21 -62.74 35.33
N ALA A 10 25.48 -62.56 35.09
CA ALA A 10 25.99 -61.66 34.03
C ALA A 10 25.71 -62.25 32.65
N SER A 11 25.79 -63.54 32.46
CA SER A 11 25.43 -64.20 31.18
C SER A 11 23.92 -64.12 30.89
N LEU A 12 23.06 -64.23 31.89
CA LEU A 12 21.60 -64.08 31.72
C LEU A 12 21.19 -62.65 31.38
N LEU A 13 21.86 -61.65 32.00
CA LEU A 13 21.63 -60.25 31.70
C LEU A 13 22.11 -59.88 30.29
N GLY A 14 23.23 -60.41 29.83
CA GLY A 14 23.74 -60.24 28.47
C GLY A 14 22.81 -60.83 27.43
N LEU A 15 22.24 -62.02 27.68
CA LEU A 15 21.28 -62.65 26.79
C LEU A 15 19.96 -61.90 26.74
N TRP A 16 19.53 -61.27 27.83
CA TRP A 16 18.33 -60.45 27.88
C TRP A 16 18.51 -59.12 27.15
N CYS A 17 19.68 -58.49 27.23
CA CYS A 17 20.02 -57.29 26.44
C CYS A 17 20.07 -57.59 24.94
N ILE A 18 20.56 -58.74 24.50
CA ILE A 18 20.58 -59.14 23.07
C ILE A 18 19.16 -59.34 22.54
N LEU A 19 18.25 -59.88 23.35
CA LEU A 19 16.83 -60.04 22.93
C LEU A 19 16.07 -58.74 22.79
N ILE A 20 16.49 -57.66 23.48
CA ILE A 20 15.88 -56.30 23.35
C ILE A 20 16.27 -55.64 22.03
N PHE A 21 17.46 -55.98 21.47
CA PHE A 21 17.91 -55.39 20.19
C PHE A 21 17.35 -56.13 18.94
N ILE A 22 16.67 -57.26 19.11
CA ILE A 22 15.89 -57.93 18.06
C ILE A 22 14.45 -57.32 18.07
N GLY A 23 14.38 -56.00 18.27
CA GLY A 23 13.11 -55.24 18.12
C GLY A 23 12.64 -55.32 16.69
N CYS A 24 11.43 -55.76 16.52
CA CYS A 24 10.70 -55.83 15.27
C CYS A 24 10.96 -54.59 14.39
N ARG A 25 11.73 -54.76 13.33
CA ARG A 25 11.52 -53.93 12.16
C ARG A 25 10.10 -54.30 11.67
N LYS A 26 9.17 -53.37 11.78
CA LYS A 26 7.90 -53.50 11.08
C LYS A 26 8.29 -53.86 9.63
N PRO A 27 7.86 -55.00 9.11
CA PRO A 27 7.98 -55.23 7.69
C PRO A 27 7.23 -54.05 7.05
N GLU A 28 7.87 -53.37 6.11
CA GLU A 28 7.15 -52.46 5.24
C GLU A 28 5.98 -53.25 4.71
N SER A 29 4.77 -52.82 5.04
CA SER A 29 3.57 -53.55 4.59
C SER A 29 3.39 -53.27 3.10
N SER A 30 4.11 -54.00 2.29
CA SER A 30 3.92 -54.11 0.84
C SER A 30 2.70 -54.99 0.50
N ILE A 31 1.93 -55.40 1.53
CA ILE A 31 0.70 -56.19 1.32
C ILE A 31 -0.32 -55.27 0.64
N GLY A 32 -0.58 -55.56 -0.60
CA GLY A 32 -1.51 -54.84 -1.45
C GLY A 32 -0.89 -54.04 -2.58
N LEU A 33 0.41 -53.66 -2.51
CA LEU A 33 1.08 -52.96 -3.61
C LEU A 33 1.33 -53.86 -4.84
N GLY A 34 1.45 -55.18 -4.64
CA GLY A 34 1.65 -56.16 -5.72
C GLY A 34 0.40 -56.61 -6.43
N ILE A 35 -0.79 -56.18 -6.00
CA ILE A 35 -2.07 -56.49 -6.63
C ILE A 35 -2.72 -55.28 -7.28
N GLN A 36 -2.15 -54.10 -7.11
CA GLN A 36 -2.59 -52.88 -7.79
C GLN A 36 -2.08 -52.95 -9.23
N PRO A 37 -2.94 -52.76 -10.25
CA PRO A 37 -2.49 -52.66 -11.62
C PRO A 37 -1.45 -51.53 -11.73
N GLU A 38 -0.39 -51.70 -12.53
CA GLU A 38 0.64 -50.68 -12.74
C GLU A 38 0.07 -49.36 -13.25
N THR A 39 -1.08 -49.41 -13.93
CA THR A 39 -1.83 -48.23 -14.39
C THR A 39 -2.46 -47.41 -13.27
N ASP A 40 -2.60 -47.96 -12.06
CA ASP A 40 -3.21 -47.31 -10.91
C ASP A 40 -2.15 -46.78 -9.91
N LEU A 41 -0.87 -46.95 -10.22
CA LEU A 41 0.22 -46.42 -9.41
C LEU A 41 0.38 -44.91 -9.68
N LEU A 42 0.35 -44.11 -8.61
CA LEU A 42 0.67 -42.70 -8.69
C LEU A 42 2.17 -42.53 -8.82
N HIS A 43 2.62 -42.10 -9.99
CA HIS A 43 4.02 -41.73 -10.24
C HIS A 43 4.23 -40.26 -9.80
N LEU A 44 5.05 -40.06 -8.78
CA LEU A 44 5.47 -38.72 -8.36
C LEU A 44 6.77 -38.35 -9.08
N ILE A 45 6.70 -37.28 -9.84
CA ILE A 45 7.86 -36.71 -10.54
C ILE A 45 8.15 -35.35 -9.95
N THR A 46 9.41 -35.11 -9.66
CA THR A 46 9.89 -33.80 -9.24
C THR A 46 10.84 -33.29 -10.32
N THR A 47 10.67 -32.07 -10.78
CA THR A 47 11.57 -31.39 -11.69
C THR A 47 11.91 -30.00 -11.17
N ASP A 48 13.18 -29.62 -11.32
CA ASP A 48 13.73 -28.29 -11.01
C ASP A 48 14.31 -27.61 -12.25
N THR A 49 14.08 -28.18 -13.44
CA THR A 49 14.71 -27.79 -14.72
C THR A 49 13.72 -27.16 -15.69
N LEU A 50 12.71 -26.44 -15.18
CA LEU A 50 11.76 -25.74 -16.05
C LEU A 50 12.34 -24.43 -16.58
N THR A 51 12.12 -24.17 -17.87
CA THR A 51 12.43 -22.87 -18.45
C THR A 51 11.46 -21.83 -17.92
N LEU A 52 12.00 -20.74 -17.39
CA LEU A 52 11.24 -19.57 -16.94
C LEU A 52 11.53 -18.40 -17.86
N GLU A 53 10.49 -17.76 -18.35
CA GLU A 53 10.55 -16.44 -18.98
C GLU A 53 10.00 -15.42 -18.02
N MET A 54 10.81 -14.41 -17.71
CA MET A 54 10.43 -13.37 -16.75
C MET A 54 10.59 -12.00 -17.36
N PHE A 55 9.66 -11.11 -17.12
CA PHE A 55 9.71 -9.75 -17.61
C PHE A 55 8.97 -8.80 -16.68
N THR A 56 9.42 -7.54 -16.65
CA THR A 56 8.80 -6.47 -15.89
C THR A 56 7.82 -5.71 -16.77
N VAL A 57 6.63 -5.51 -16.25
CA VAL A 57 5.59 -4.67 -16.89
C VAL A 57 5.15 -3.59 -15.93
N ARG A 58 4.62 -2.50 -16.47
CA ARG A 58 3.92 -1.50 -15.68
C ARG A 58 2.57 -2.08 -15.24
N GLU A 59 2.23 -1.84 -13.99
CA GLU A 59 0.88 -2.08 -13.50
C GLU A 59 -0.05 -0.98 -14.01
N ASP A 60 -1.20 -1.35 -14.53
CA ASP A 60 -2.11 -0.39 -15.17
C ASP A 60 -2.63 0.62 -14.15
N SER A 61 -3.35 0.13 -13.16
CA SER A 61 -3.88 0.96 -12.08
C SER A 61 -4.29 0.08 -10.89
N LEU A 62 -4.25 0.66 -9.71
CA LEU A 62 -4.73 0.04 -8.47
C LEU A 62 -5.93 0.84 -7.96
N MET A 63 -6.92 0.17 -7.44
CA MET A 63 -7.99 0.81 -6.69
C MET A 63 -7.41 1.40 -5.41
N THR A 64 -7.50 2.71 -5.24
CA THR A 64 -6.89 3.46 -4.14
C THR A 64 -7.85 4.42 -3.45
N ASP A 65 -9.14 4.24 -3.71
CA ASP A 65 -10.21 4.97 -3.05
C ASP A 65 -10.48 4.44 -1.64
N GLU A 66 -11.12 5.25 -0.84
CA GLU A 66 -11.66 4.96 0.49
C GLU A 66 -10.65 4.39 1.51
N LEU A 67 -9.35 4.46 1.22
CA LEU A 67 -8.32 4.05 2.17
C LEU A 67 -8.27 5.01 3.38
N SER A 68 -7.99 4.47 4.56
CA SER A 68 -7.82 5.26 5.79
C SER A 68 -6.50 6.02 5.83
N THR A 69 -5.54 5.60 5.01
CA THR A 69 -4.21 6.19 4.94
C THR A 69 -3.86 6.63 3.53
N ALA A 70 -3.09 7.70 3.43
CA ALA A 70 -2.52 8.17 2.18
C ALA A 70 -0.99 8.20 2.26
N VAL A 71 -0.34 8.26 1.10
CA VAL A 71 1.09 8.54 1.00
C VAL A 71 1.27 9.94 0.42
N LEU A 72 2.15 10.74 1.04
CA LEU A 72 2.45 12.08 0.59
C LEU A 72 3.96 12.25 0.49
N GLY A 73 4.42 12.65 -0.69
CA GLY A 73 5.84 12.89 -0.90
C GLY A 73 6.34 12.45 -2.27
N ARG A 74 7.65 12.52 -2.44
CA ARG A 74 8.32 12.15 -3.69
C ARG A 74 9.56 11.32 -3.39
N VAL A 75 9.65 10.12 -3.96
CA VAL A 75 10.75 9.18 -3.73
C VAL A 75 11.54 8.97 -5.02
N PHE A 76 12.84 9.04 -4.92
CA PHE A 76 13.75 8.68 -6.02
C PHE A 76 14.44 7.35 -5.74
N GLN A 77 14.36 6.45 -6.68
CA GLN A 77 15.09 5.19 -6.67
C GLN A 77 16.00 5.11 -7.90
N PRO A 78 17.34 4.99 -7.75
CA PRO A 78 18.29 5.15 -8.85
C PRO A 78 18.07 4.25 -10.07
N ARG A 79 17.47 3.05 -9.86
CA ARG A 79 17.19 2.11 -10.94
C ARG A 79 15.77 2.19 -11.49
N ILE A 80 14.86 2.81 -10.76
CA ILE A 80 13.44 2.84 -11.12
C ILE A 80 13.05 4.22 -11.62
N GLY A 81 13.50 5.29 -10.95
CA GLY A 81 13.13 6.67 -11.25
C GLY A 81 12.37 7.33 -10.12
N TRP A 82 11.47 8.25 -10.44
CA TRP A 82 10.69 9.01 -9.49
C TRP A 82 9.29 8.43 -9.30
N THR A 83 8.88 8.36 -8.05
CA THR A 83 7.50 8.14 -7.63
C THR A 83 7.02 9.35 -6.88
N THR A 84 5.94 9.96 -7.32
CA THR A 84 5.28 11.06 -6.62
C THR A 84 3.93 10.59 -6.12
N ALA A 85 3.66 10.82 -4.85
CA ALA A 85 2.42 10.44 -4.18
C ALA A 85 1.74 11.66 -3.58
N GLY A 86 0.43 11.69 -3.69
CA GLY A 86 -0.46 12.68 -3.11
C GLY A 86 -1.84 12.08 -2.91
N PHE A 87 -2.81 12.89 -2.54
CA PHE A 87 -4.18 12.42 -2.37
C PHE A 87 -5.19 13.53 -2.63
N ALA A 88 -6.40 13.13 -2.99
CA ALA A 88 -7.57 14.00 -3.02
C ALA A 88 -8.58 13.52 -1.98
N THR A 89 -9.29 14.46 -1.34
CA THR A 89 -10.31 14.14 -0.34
C THR A 89 -11.35 15.23 -0.23
N GLN A 90 -12.57 14.80 0.12
CA GLN A 90 -13.61 15.71 0.59
C GLN A 90 -13.34 16.12 2.04
N LEU A 91 -13.69 17.38 2.33
CA LEU A 91 -13.76 17.90 3.70
C LEU A 91 -15.24 18.14 4.01
N ARG A 92 -15.76 17.52 5.06
CA ARG A 92 -17.18 17.59 5.44
C ARG A 92 -17.37 18.46 6.68
N LEU A 93 -18.56 18.97 6.85
CA LEU A 93 -18.93 19.70 8.06
C LEU A 93 -18.81 18.79 9.28
N SER A 94 -18.15 19.26 10.34
CA SER A 94 -18.12 18.56 11.63
C SER A 94 -19.50 18.53 12.30
N ALA A 95 -20.28 19.61 12.14
CA ALA A 95 -21.65 19.73 12.57
C ALA A 95 -22.46 20.57 11.56
N PRO A 96 -23.47 20.02 10.89
CA PRO A 96 -24.35 20.77 10.01
C PRO A 96 -25.13 21.86 10.76
N GLY A 97 -25.54 22.89 10.02
CA GLY A 97 -26.34 23.99 10.57
C GLY A 97 -25.54 25.02 11.36
N VAL A 98 -24.22 25.13 11.12
CA VAL A 98 -23.41 26.15 11.78
C VAL A 98 -23.81 27.56 11.35
N ASN A 99 -23.83 28.47 12.31
CA ASN A 99 -23.98 29.91 12.10
C ASN A 99 -22.77 30.62 12.74
N PHE A 100 -22.02 31.34 11.95
CA PHE A 100 -20.80 32.02 12.40
C PHE A 100 -21.05 33.35 13.11
N GLY A 101 -22.31 33.77 13.24
CA GLY A 101 -22.72 34.99 13.94
C GLY A 101 -22.70 36.23 13.04
N GLU A 102 -22.76 37.40 13.65
CA GLU A 102 -22.78 38.68 12.93
C GLU A 102 -21.36 39.19 12.63
N ASN A 103 -21.12 39.57 11.38
CA ASN A 103 -19.86 40.08 10.87
C ASN A 103 -18.65 39.17 11.21
N PRO A 104 -18.70 37.90 10.85
CA PRO A 104 -17.60 37.00 11.14
C PRO A 104 -16.34 37.39 10.34
N GLN A 105 -15.20 37.40 11.01
CA GLN A 105 -13.89 37.69 10.40
C GLN A 105 -12.94 36.50 10.67
N VAL A 106 -12.20 36.13 9.64
CA VAL A 106 -11.19 35.05 9.76
C VAL A 106 -9.97 35.55 10.55
N ASP A 107 -9.56 34.76 11.53
CA ASP A 107 -8.29 34.94 12.25
C ASP A 107 -7.18 34.12 11.57
N SER A 108 -7.45 32.83 11.35
CA SER A 108 -6.55 31.94 10.65
C SER A 108 -7.28 30.70 10.12
N ILE A 109 -6.74 30.10 9.10
CA ILE A 109 -7.21 28.81 8.57
C ILE A 109 -6.01 27.92 8.24
N PHE A 110 -6.08 26.66 8.62
CA PHE A 110 -5.02 25.69 8.35
C PHE A 110 -5.54 24.29 8.08
N LEU A 111 -4.76 23.53 7.32
CA LEU A 111 -4.92 22.10 7.13
C LEU A 111 -3.93 21.36 8.01
N SER A 112 -4.43 20.46 8.84
CA SER A 112 -3.64 19.55 9.66
C SER A 112 -3.74 18.14 9.11
N LEU A 113 -2.62 17.43 9.05
CA LEU A 113 -2.52 16.06 8.52
C LEU A 113 -1.64 15.24 9.46
N ARG A 114 -2.23 14.24 10.12
CA ARG A 114 -1.51 13.37 11.05
C ARG A 114 -0.70 12.32 10.30
N PHE A 115 0.52 12.05 10.78
CA PHE A 115 1.33 10.95 10.27
C PHE A 115 0.85 9.58 10.79
N THR A 116 1.04 8.52 9.97
CA THR A 116 0.89 7.11 10.42
C THR A 116 2.12 6.62 11.19
N GLY A 117 3.28 7.21 10.94
CA GLY A 117 4.59 6.75 11.38
C GLY A 117 5.42 6.10 10.26
N ASP A 118 4.80 5.72 9.15
CA ASP A 118 5.50 5.11 8.02
C ASP A 118 6.26 6.15 7.20
N THR A 119 7.44 5.77 6.71
CA THR A 119 8.28 6.61 5.86
C THR A 119 8.87 5.82 4.70
N TYR A 120 9.12 6.51 3.59
CA TYR A 120 9.64 5.91 2.35
C TYR A 120 10.80 6.75 1.83
N GLY A 121 11.97 6.12 1.72
CA GLY A 121 13.21 6.78 1.28
C GLY A 121 13.81 7.71 2.34
N THR A 122 14.80 8.51 1.93
CA THR A 122 15.42 9.50 2.81
C THR A 122 14.57 10.77 2.82
N LEU A 123 14.15 11.18 4.01
CA LEU A 123 13.29 12.35 4.16
C LEU A 123 14.08 13.65 4.02
N SER A 124 13.54 14.58 3.27
CA SER A 124 13.94 15.98 3.25
C SER A 124 12.71 16.89 3.26
N PRO A 125 12.82 18.14 3.72
CA PRO A 125 11.72 19.09 3.65
C PRO A 125 11.19 19.25 2.23
N GLN A 126 9.86 19.28 2.06
CA GLN A 126 9.19 19.42 0.77
C GLN A 126 8.17 20.54 0.78
N SER A 127 8.08 21.24 -0.33
CA SER A 127 6.98 22.18 -0.55
C SER A 127 5.71 21.40 -0.88
N LEU A 128 4.68 21.61 -0.09
CA LEU A 128 3.39 21.00 -0.29
C LEU A 128 2.44 21.98 -0.99
N LEU A 129 1.59 21.44 -1.83
CA LEU A 129 0.60 22.17 -2.60
C LEU A 129 -0.79 21.68 -2.20
N VAL A 130 -1.67 22.61 -1.84
CA VAL A 130 -3.09 22.34 -1.57
C VAL A 130 -3.92 23.11 -2.59
N GLN A 131 -4.71 22.39 -3.36
CA GLN A 131 -5.61 22.96 -4.36
C GLN A 131 -7.04 22.50 -4.12
N GLN A 132 -8.01 23.32 -4.47
CA GLN A 132 -9.42 22.93 -4.42
C GLN A 132 -9.76 22.06 -5.63
N LEU A 133 -10.53 20.99 -5.41
CA LEU A 133 -11.15 20.23 -6.47
C LEU A 133 -12.11 21.12 -7.28
N ALA A 134 -12.14 20.92 -8.58
CA ALA A 134 -13.13 21.59 -9.45
C ALA A 134 -14.50 20.92 -9.31
N ASP A 135 -14.52 19.59 -9.21
CA ASP A 135 -15.72 18.76 -9.04
C ASP A 135 -15.62 17.89 -7.79
N SER A 136 -16.74 17.61 -7.16
CA SER A 136 -16.80 16.74 -5.99
C SER A 136 -16.58 15.28 -6.36
N LEU A 137 -15.77 14.60 -5.56
CA LEU A 137 -15.65 13.14 -5.61
C LEU A 137 -16.95 12.49 -5.12
N SER A 138 -17.23 11.28 -5.58
CA SER A 138 -18.37 10.48 -5.11
C SER A 138 -17.87 9.26 -4.37
N ILE A 139 -18.38 9.01 -3.19
CA ILE A 139 -18.05 7.81 -2.39
C ILE A 139 -18.57 6.53 -3.05
N ASP A 140 -19.57 6.62 -3.92
CA ASP A 140 -20.13 5.49 -4.68
C ASP A 140 -19.36 5.18 -5.97
N SER A 141 -18.35 5.98 -6.29
CA SER A 141 -17.50 5.81 -7.48
C SER A 141 -16.18 5.14 -7.11
N THR A 142 -15.68 4.32 -8.01
CA THR A 142 -14.35 3.70 -7.84
C THR A 142 -13.28 4.56 -8.49
N TYR A 143 -12.25 4.88 -7.70
CA TYR A 143 -11.10 5.67 -8.16
C TYR A 143 -9.83 4.83 -8.10
N TYR A 144 -8.95 5.08 -9.06
CA TYR A 144 -7.70 4.36 -9.21
C TYR A 144 -6.50 5.28 -8.98
N SER A 145 -5.36 4.67 -8.72
CA SER A 145 -4.09 5.34 -8.42
C SER A 145 -3.61 6.35 -9.47
N ASN A 146 -4.02 6.16 -10.73
CA ASN A 146 -3.71 7.02 -11.87
C ASN A 146 -4.82 8.06 -12.14
N TYR A 147 -5.81 8.19 -11.25
CA TYR A 147 -6.82 9.22 -11.36
C TYR A 147 -6.18 10.61 -11.33
N SER A 148 -6.61 11.48 -12.21
CA SER A 148 -6.15 12.86 -12.30
C SER A 148 -7.34 13.78 -12.04
N PRO A 149 -7.53 14.23 -10.79
CA PRO A 149 -8.63 15.12 -10.46
C PRO A 149 -8.46 16.48 -11.15
N GLU A 150 -9.55 17.05 -11.62
CA GLU A 150 -9.56 18.44 -12.03
C GLU A 150 -9.50 19.34 -10.79
N VAL A 151 -8.66 20.35 -10.85
CA VAL A 151 -8.47 21.31 -9.76
C VAL A 151 -8.71 22.73 -10.26
N THR A 152 -9.13 23.60 -9.36
CA THR A 152 -9.14 25.04 -9.62
C THR A 152 -7.69 25.55 -9.72
N HIS A 153 -7.48 26.66 -10.45
CA HIS A 153 -6.15 27.25 -10.58
C HIS A 153 -5.65 27.86 -9.28
N ASP A 154 -6.49 28.05 -8.28
CA ASP A 154 -6.13 28.68 -7.02
C ASP A 154 -5.42 27.73 -6.08
N ILE A 155 -4.21 28.14 -5.69
CA ILE A 155 -3.46 27.47 -4.61
C ILE A 155 -4.02 27.97 -3.28
N LEU A 156 -4.48 27.07 -2.43
CA LEU A 156 -5.11 27.40 -1.16
C LEU A 156 -4.12 27.70 -0.05
N ASN A 157 -2.93 27.04 -0.04
CA ASN A 157 -1.92 27.29 0.97
C ASN A 157 -1.08 28.53 0.66
N ILE A 158 -0.43 29.05 1.70
CA ILE A 158 0.47 30.22 1.59
C ILE A 158 1.77 29.74 0.93
N GLU A 159 2.09 30.27 -0.25
CA GLU A 159 3.24 29.85 -1.05
C GLU A 159 4.59 30.17 -0.39
N SER A 160 4.67 31.24 0.42
CA SER A 160 5.86 31.62 1.17
C SER A 160 6.09 30.80 2.44
N GLN A 161 5.26 29.79 2.71
CA GLN A 161 5.43 28.90 3.85
C GLN A 161 6.70 28.06 3.66
N PRO A 162 7.53 27.89 4.70
CA PRO A 162 8.69 27.01 4.65
C PRO A 162 8.31 25.60 4.20
N ALA A 163 9.23 24.92 3.55
CA ALA A 163 9.05 23.51 3.20
C ALA A 163 8.74 22.68 4.45
N SER A 164 7.74 21.81 4.35
CA SER A 164 7.30 20.98 5.46
C SER A 164 8.23 19.79 5.66
N SER A 165 8.59 19.51 6.91
CA SER A 165 9.20 18.24 7.27
C SER A 165 8.16 17.13 7.15
N LEU A 166 8.50 16.05 6.45
CA LEU A 166 7.69 14.85 6.39
C LEU A 166 8.14 13.79 7.41
N ASN A 167 8.81 14.21 8.48
CA ASN A 167 9.35 13.31 9.49
C ASN A 167 8.30 13.04 10.60
N PRO A 168 7.74 11.82 10.67
CA PRO A 168 6.75 11.48 11.69
C PRO A 168 7.34 11.34 13.11
N SER A 169 8.65 11.36 13.25
CA SER A 169 9.33 11.32 14.55
C SER A 169 9.52 12.71 15.18
N GLU A 170 9.16 13.77 14.47
CA GLU A 170 9.25 15.14 14.95
C GLU A 170 7.88 15.62 15.38
N ASP A 171 7.73 15.94 16.66
CA ASP A 171 6.52 16.59 17.17
C ASP A 171 6.43 18.03 16.67
N LEU A 172 5.21 18.49 16.44
CA LEU A 172 4.95 19.86 16.04
C LEU A 172 4.93 20.77 17.25
N ILE A 173 5.79 21.78 17.28
CA ILE A 173 5.85 22.78 18.36
C ILE A 173 5.14 24.05 17.88
N ILE A 174 4.11 24.47 18.62
CA ILE A 174 3.38 25.72 18.38
C ILE A 174 3.38 26.55 19.66
N GLY A 175 4.19 27.60 19.69
CA GLY A 175 4.41 28.36 20.92
C GLY A 175 5.10 27.49 21.98
N GLU A 176 4.42 27.28 23.11
CA GLU A 176 4.87 26.39 24.20
C GLU A 176 4.27 24.98 24.15
N ASP A 177 3.31 24.74 23.23
CA ASP A 177 2.60 23.48 23.13
C ASP A 177 3.34 22.50 22.22
N THR A 178 3.49 21.26 22.67
CA THR A 178 3.95 20.12 21.88
C THR A 178 2.74 19.32 21.40
N ILE A 179 2.57 19.27 20.10
CA ILE A 179 1.43 18.60 19.45
C ILE A 179 1.96 17.33 18.78
N VAL A 180 1.17 16.26 18.85
CA VAL A 180 1.49 14.97 18.18
C VAL A 180 1.91 15.21 16.73
N SER A 181 2.92 14.51 16.29
CA SER A 181 3.54 14.63 14.98
C SER A 181 2.53 14.68 13.84
N GLN A 182 2.52 15.81 13.16
CA GLN A 182 1.59 16.13 12.07
C GLN A 182 2.16 17.24 11.17
N ILE A 183 1.69 17.30 9.95
CA ILE A 183 1.90 18.44 9.07
C ILE A 183 0.85 19.50 9.41
N ARG A 184 1.24 20.77 9.46
CA ARG A 184 0.31 21.89 9.54
C ARG A 184 0.61 22.88 8.42
N LEU A 185 -0.34 23.04 7.51
CA LEU A 185 -0.26 23.96 6.37
C LEU A 185 -1.19 25.15 6.61
N ASN A 186 -0.62 26.33 6.69
CA ASN A 186 -1.43 27.53 6.76
C ASN A 186 -2.06 27.80 5.39
N LEU A 187 -3.36 27.99 5.37
CA LEU A 187 -4.11 28.33 4.18
C LEU A 187 -4.33 29.85 4.10
N LYS A 188 -4.66 30.34 2.93
CA LYS A 188 -4.91 31.76 2.71
C LYS A 188 -6.16 32.21 3.46
N ASN A 189 -6.04 33.29 4.23
CA ASN A 189 -7.18 33.85 4.98
C ASN A 189 -8.34 34.24 4.04
N SER A 190 -8.07 34.56 2.78
CA SER A 190 -9.11 34.79 1.79
C SER A 190 -10.06 33.59 1.62
N LEU A 191 -9.52 32.35 1.68
CA LEU A 191 -10.36 31.14 1.69
C LEU A 191 -11.28 31.11 2.91
N GLY A 192 -10.73 31.36 4.10
CA GLY A 192 -11.50 31.41 5.34
C GLY A 192 -12.61 32.46 5.29
N GLN A 193 -12.31 33.67 4.78
CA GLN A 193 -13.30 34.72 4.65
C GLN A 193 -14.37 34.38 3.60
N THR A 194 -13.97 33.81 2.45
CA THR A 194 -14.92 33.31 1.45
C THR A 194 -15.89 32.28 2.03
N ILE A 195 -15.42 31.41 2.94
CA ILE A 195 -16.28 30.46 3.66
C ILE A 195 -17.23 31.20 4.63
N LEU A 196 -16.73 32.14 5.42
CA LEU A 196 -17.53 32.89 6.40
C LEU A 196 -18.60 33.77 5.75
N ASP A 197 -18.35 34.25 4.54
CA ASP A 197 -19.25 35.13 3.78
C ASP A 197 -20.39 34.36 3.09
N GLN A 198 -20.41 33.02 3.16
CA GLN A 198 -21.46 32.21 2.54
C GLN A 198 -22.78 32.33 3.31
N ASP A 199 -23.88 32.17 2.57
CA ASP A 199 -25.20 32.03 3.16
C ASP A 199 -25.29 30.79 4.06
N THR A 200 -26.00 30.88 5.16
CA THR A 200 -26.15 29.78 6.11
C THR A 200 -26.72 28.50 5.51
N SER A 201 -27.45 28.60 4.39
CA SER A 201 -27.98 27.45 3.66
C SER A 201 -26.91 26.51 3.15
N VAL A 202 -25.69 27.01 2.84
CA VAL A 202 -24.54 26.20 2.42
C VAL A 202 -24.12 25.22 3.53
N PHE A 203 -24.34 25.57 4.78
CA PHE A 203 -23.93 24.76 5.94
C PHE A 203 -25.06 23.89 6.49
N ASN A 204 -26.25 23.87 5.88
CA ASN A 204 -27.37 23.07 6.35
C ASN A 204 -27.13 21.56 6.30
N ASN A 205 -26.38 21.11 5.33
CA ASN A 205 -26.01 19.71 5.15
C ASN A 205 -24.69 19.60 4.33
N ASN A 206 -24.15 18.38 4.28
CA ASN A 206 -22.89 18.14 3.57
C ASN A 206 -23.04 18.20 2.04
N ASP A 207 -24.21 17.98 1.48
CA ASP A 207 -24.41 18.05 0.02
C ASP A 207 -24.28 19.51 -0.43
N SER A 208 -25.01 20.44 0.20
CA SER A 208 -24.88 21.88 -0.07
C SER A 208 -23.47 22.41 0.16
N TRP A 209 -22.79 21.89 1.21
CA TRP A 209 -21.41 22.24 1.48
C TRP A 209 -20.45 21.74 0.37
N LEU A 210 -20.58 20.49 -0.06
CA LEU A 210 -19.73 19.90 -1.10
C LEU A 210 -19.99 20.47 -2.50
N ASP A 211 -21.20 20.99 -2.76
CA ASP A 211 -21.48 21.77 -3.96
C ASP A 211 -20.70 23.09 -3.97
N PHE A 212 -20.51 23.72 -2.81
CA PHE A 212 -19.70 24.93 -2.67
C PHE A 212 -18.20 24.64 -2.58
N PHE A 213 -17.79 23.63 -1.76
CA PHE A 213 -16.42 23.26 -1.53
C PHE A 213 -16.21 21.75 -1.78
N PRO A 214 -15.97 21.36 -3.04
CA PRO A 214 -15.92 19.95 -3.45
C PRO A 214 -14.87 19.10 -2.74
N GLY A 215 -13.82 19.73 -2.21
CA GLY A 215 -12.72 19.06 -1.52
C GLY A 215 -11.36 19.63 -1.94
N ILE A 216 -10.31 18.91 -1.56
CA ILE A 216 -8.93 19.32 -1.79
C ILE A 216 -8.09 18.21 -2.43
N VAL A 217 -7.04 18.63 -3.14
CA VAL A 217 -5.90 17.81 -3.54
C VAL A 217 -4.69 18.29 -2.76
N VAL A 218 -3.98 17.34 -2.16
CA VAL A 218 -2.69 17.60 -1.51
C VAL A 218 -1.60 16.86 -2.27
N SER A 219 -0.62 17.59 -2.72
CA SER A 219 0.50 17.08 -3.52
C SER A 219 1.82 17.73 -3.11
N THR A 220 2.91 17.25 -3.69
CA THR A 220 4.24 17.85 -3.49
C THR A 220 4.68 18.66 -4.70
N GLN A 221 5.42 19.72 -4.44
CA GLN A 221 6.03 20.56 -5.46
C GLN A 221 7.54 20.71 -5.20
N GLY A 222 8.33 20.76 -6.26
CA GLY A 222 9.76 21.06 -6.18
C GLY A 222 10.66 19.84 -6.04
N HIS A 223 11.81 20.00 -5.34
CA HIS A 223 12.93 19.05 -5.37
C HIS A 223 13.11 18.21 -4.10
N GLY A 224 12.22 18.27 -3.14
CA GLY A 224 12.30 17.45 -1.94
C GLY A 224 12.23 15.94 -2.25
N VAL A 225 12.79 15.12 -1.35
CA VAL A 225 12.80 13.66 -1.46
C VAL A 225 12.26 13.01 -0.20
N GLY A 226 11.76 11.78 -0.35
CA GLY A 226 11.12 11.01 0.69
C GLY A 226 9.60 11.18 0.69
N ALA A 227 8.91 10.23 1.29
CA ALA A 227 7.47 10.27 1.47
C ALA A 227 7.10 9.73 2.85
N ALA A 228 5.95 10.15 3.34
CA ALA A 228 5.42 9.71 4.62
C ALA A 228 3.97 9.26 4.48
N GLY A 229 3.58 8.31 5.34
CA GLY A 229 2.19 7.89 5.50
C GLY A 229 1.40 8.94 6.27
N ILE A 230 0.22 9.26 5.78
CA ILE A 230 -0.74 10.19 6.38
C ILE A 230 -1.97 9.42 6.83
N ASP A 231 -2.34 9.52 8.09
CA ASP A 231 -3.61 9.00 8.63
C ASP A 231 -4.72 10.01 8.34
N ILE A 232 -5.31 9.91 7.16
CA ILE A 232 -6.38 10.81 6.72
C ILE A 232 -7.71 10.54 7.43
N SER A 233 -7.87 9.38 8.06
CA SER A 233 -9.05 9.05 8.86
C SER A 233 -8.96 9.53 10.31
N SER A 234 -7.82 10.06 10.73
CA SER A 234 -7.61 10.60 12.07
C SER A 234 -8.47 11.84 12.31
N GLY A 235 -9.03 11.94 13.51
CA GLY A 235 -9.68 13.18 13.95
C GLY A 235 -8.74 14.40 14.05
N LEU A 236 -7.43 14.21 13.87
CA LEU A 236 -6.41 15.28 13.77
C LEU A 236 -6.11 15.70 12.34
N SER A 237 -6.58 14.93 11.34
CA SER A 237 -6.52 15.29 9.92
C SER A 237 -7.78 16.05 9.55
N LEU A 238 -7.68 17.38 9.53
CA LEU A 238 -8.82 18.29 9.37
C LEU A 238 -8.37 19.65 8.86
N MET A 239 -9.31 20.42 8.34
CA MET A 239 -9.14 21.85 8.09
C MET A 239 -9.85 22.63 9.22
N ARG A 240 -9.12 23.48 9.91
CA ARG A 240 -9.65 24.31 11.01
C ARG A 240 -9.64 25.77 10.63
N LEU A 241 -10.81 26.40 10.81
CA LEU A 241 -11.05 27.82 10.64
C LEU A 241 -11.21 28.47 11.99
N HIS A 242 -10.29 29.35 12.38
CA HIS A 242 -10.44 30.25 13.52
C HIS A 242 -11.03 31.57 13.06
N TYR A 243 -12.00 32.05 13.77
CA TYR A 243 -12.70 33.30 13.46
C TYR A 243 -13.19 33.97 14.72
N HIS A 244 -13.48 35.25 14.60
CA HIS A 244 -14.22 36.01 15.58
C HIS A 244 -15.42 36.68 14.92
N ASN A 245 -16.43 37.01 15.72
CA ASN A 245 -17.57 37.81 15.31
C ASN A 245 -17.76 38.96 16.30
N ASN A 246 -18.86 39.71 16.22
CA ASN A 246 -19.09 40.83 17.11
C ASN A 246 -19.13 40.47 18.60
N THR A 247 -19.32 39.22 18.98
CA THR A 247 -19.58 38.78 20.35
C THR A 247 -18.56 37.78 20.89
N ASP A 248 -17.91 36.96 20.02
CA ASP A 248 -17.11 35.84 20.45
C ASP A 248 -15.98 35.51 19.47
N THR A 249 -14.98 34.77 19.97
CA THR A 249 -13.91 34.16 19.20
C THR A 249 -14.06 32.65 19.26
N SER A 250 -14.05 31.97 18.11
CA SER A 250 -14.35 30.55 18.02
C SER A 250 -13.58 29.88 16.90
N PHE A 251 -13.81 28.58 16.73
CA PHE A 251 -13.27 27.82 15.57
C PHE A 251 -14.32 26.86 15.04
N TYR A 252 -14.12 26.46 13.78
CA TYR A 252 -14.93 25.42 13.16
C TYR A 252 -14.04 24.45 12.38
N ASP A 253 -14.34 23.17 12.51
CA ASP A 253 -13.59 22.09 11.89
C ASP A 253 -14.34 21.51 10.67
N PHE A 254 -13.61 21.40 9.56
CA PHE A 254 -14.02 20.63 8.41
C PHE A 254 -13.23 19.32 8.44
N ILE A 255 -13.91 18.21 8.53
CA ILE A 255 -13.32 16.90 8.86
C ILE A 255 -13.27 15.98 7.65
N ILE A 256 -12.31 15.05 7.66
CA ILE A 256 -12.30 13.90 6.76
C ILE A 256 -13.01 12.77 7.52
N SER A 257 -14.25 12.53 7.18
CA SER A 257 -15.09 11.50 7.82
C SER A 257 -15.07 10.19 7.03
N PRO A 258 -15.56 9.08 7.59
CA PRO A 258 -15.74 7.83 6.83
C PRO A 258 -16.63 7.98 5.58
N LEU A 259 -17.47 9.01 5.53
CA LEU A 259 -18.33 9.33 4.39
C LEU A 259 -17.69 10.32 3.41
N SER A 260 -16.46 10.75 3.65
CA SER A 260 -15.70 11.58 2.71
C SER A 260 -15.09 10.70 1.63
N ALA A 261 -15.40 10.94 0.37
CA ALA A 261 -14.68 10.31 -0.73
C ALA A 261 -13.21 10.77 -0.72
N ARG A 262 -12.31 9.83 -0.93
CA ARG A 262 -10.86 10.05 -0.93
C ARG A 262 -10.16 9.06 -1.83
N VAL A 263 -9.07 9.50 -2.44
CA VAL A 263 -8.27 8.70 -3.37
C VAL A 263 -6.78 9.01 -3.23
N ASN A 264 -5.95 7.98 -3.16
CA ASN A 264 -4.50 8.14 -3.27
C ASN A 264 -4.08 8.22 -4.74
N LEU A 265 -3.25 9.19 -5.03
CA LEU A 265 -2.77 9.52 -6.36
C LEU A 265 -1.29 9.16 -6.47
N PHE A 266 -0.92 8.41 -7.51
CA PHE A 266 0.46 8.06 -7.78
C PHE A 266 0.86 8.43 -9.20
N SER A 267 2.01 9.07 -9.34
CA SER A 267 2.63 9.36 -10.62
C SER A 267 4.04 8.76 -10.66
N GLN A 268 4.34 8.07 -11.76
CA GLN A 268 5.60 7.39 -11.97
C GLN A 268 6.35 8.02 -13.16
N ASP A 269 7.64 8.32 -12.94
CA ASP A 269 8.55 8.78 -13.99
C ASP A 269 9.76 7.82 -13.99
N PHE A 270 9.68 6.81 -14.84
CA PHE A 270 10.64 5.73 -14.89
C PHE A 270 11.93 6.16 -15.58
N ALA A 271 13.08 5.67 -15.06
CA ALA A 271 14.39 5.98 -15.56
C ALA A 271 15.07 4.76 -16.23
N GLY A 272 16.13 5.03 -17.00
CA GLY A 272 16.95 3.99 -17.60
C GLY A 272 16.16 3.08 -18.56
N GLU A 273 16.35 1.76 -18.43
CA GLU A 273 15.66 0.75 -19.24
C GLU A 273 14.15 0.71 -19.00
N LEU A 274 13.69 1.16 -17.81
CA LEU A 274 12.28 1.20 -17.48
C LEU A 274 11.56 2.40 -18.12
N SER A 275 12.27 3.34 -18.72
CA SER A 275 11.66 4.55 -19.34
C SER A 275 10.65 4.23 -20.43
N VAL A 276 10.78 3.07 -21.09
CA VAL A 276 9.82 2.57 -22.09
C VAL A 276 8.43 2.33 -21.48
N LEU A 277 8.37 2.10 -20.16
CA LEU A 277 7.13 1.87 -19.40
C LEU A 277 6.46 3.16 -18.95
N THR A 278 7.06 4.33 -19.19
CA THR A 278 6.48 5.66 -18.82
C THR A 278 5.33 6.04 -19.75
N SER A 279 5.42 5.65 -21.03
CA SER A 279 4.39 5.92 -22.06
C SER A 279 3.09 5.14 -21.80
N PRO A 280 1.98 5.51 -22.47
CA PRO A 280 0.69 4.86 -22.29
C PRO A 280 0.81 3.34 -22.28
N ILE A 281 0.10 2.73 -21.37
CA ILE A 281 0.14 1.30 -21.10
C ILE A 281 -0.32 0.54 -22.34
N HIS A 282 0.59 -0.27 -22.89
CA HIS A 282 0.27 -1.25 -23.91
C HIS A 282 0.70 -2.62 -23.37
N ASP A 283 -0.17 -3.60 -23.43
CA ASP A 283 0.08 -4.97 -22.95
C ASP A 283 1.33 -5.64 -23.58
N SER A 284 1.84 -5.04 -24.66
CA SER A 284 3.02 -5.51 -25.38
C SER A 284 4.32 -4.82 -24.93
N VAL A 285 4.27 -3.80 -24.06
CA VAL A 285 5.47 -3.11 -23.59
C VAL A 285 5.96 -3.75 -22.31
N TYR A 286 7.15 -4.28 -22.33
CA TYR A 286 7.79 -4.91 -21.18
C TYR A 286 9.32 -4.72 -21.23
N VAL A 287 9.95 -4.89 -20.07
CA VAL A 287 11.41 -4.97 -19.96
C VAL A 287 11.80 -6.41 -19.67
N ASP A 288 12.74 -6.92 -20.49
CA ASP A 288 13.24 -8.28 -20.35
C ASP A 288 13.91 -8.50 -19.00
N GLY A 289 13.59 -9.61 -18.36
CA GLY A 289 14.04 -9.96 -17.02
C GLY A 289 15.34 -10.74 -16.96
N SER A 290 16.09 -10.84 -18.06
CA SER A 290 17.33 -11.64 -18.14
C SER A 290 18.42 -11.15 -17.18
N SER A 291 18.45 -9.86 -16.84
CA SER A 291 19.45 -9.25 -15.96
C SER A 291 18.86 -8.74 -14.64
N SER A 292 17.65 -8.24 -14.64
CA SER A 292 17.00 -7.65 -13.47
C SER A 292 15.48 -7.72 -13.59
N LEU A 293 14.82 -7.95 -12.46
CA LEU A 293 13.37 -7.88 -12.33
C LEU A 293 13.01 -6.79 -11.34
N TYR A 294 11.90 -6.11 -11.60
CA TYR A 294 11.44 -4.99 -10.78
C TYR A 294 10.03 -5.23 -10.30
N VAL A 295 9.85 -5.01 -9.00
CA VAL A 295 8.54 -5.03 -8.35
C VAL A 295 8.43 -3.74 -7.54
N MET A 296 7.35 -3.01 -7.72
CA MET A 296 7.10 -1.77 -7.02
C MET A 296 5.61 -1.61 -6.73
N SER A 297 5.28 -1.26 -5.49
CA SER A 297 3.92 -0.92 -5.07
C SER A 297 3.46 0.45 -5.61
N GLY A 298 2.22 0.84 -5.35
CA GLY A 298 1.67 2.14 -5.74
C GLY A 298 1.41 2.29 -7.24
N SER A 299 0.87 1.24 -7.89
CA SER A 299 0.65 1.22 -9.36
C SER A 299 1.95 1.38 -10.15
N GLY A 300 2.99 0.72 -9.68
CA GLY A 300 4.32 0.81 -10.26
C GLY A 300 4.62 -0.32 -11.23
N LEU A 301 5.37 -1.29 -10.76
CA LEU A 301 5.93 -2.36 -11.59
C LEU A 301 5.56 -3.72 -11.01
N LYS A 302 5.24 -4.67 -11.90
CA LYS A 302 5.07 -6.08 -11.56
C LYS A 302 5.91 -6.96 -12.47
N THR A 303 6.34 -8.09 -11.91
CA THR A 303 7.03 -9.13 -12.65
C THR A 303 6.04 -10.17 -13.14
N HIS A 304 6.05 -10.44 -14.42
CA HIS A 304 5.37 -11.59 -15.01
C HIS A 304 6.33 -12.74 -15.13
N LEU A 305 5.86 -13.92 -14.74
CA LEU A 305 6.57 -15.18 -14.86
C LEU A 305 5.77 -16.10 -15.77
N LYS A 306 6.41 -16.60 -16.82
CA LYS A 306 5.85 -17.60 -17.73
C LYS A 306 6.65 -18.88 -17.65
N ILE A 307 5.96 -20.00 -17.73
CA ILE A 307 6.53 -21.33 -17.85
C ILE A 307 6.08 -21.89 -19.20
N PRO A 308 6.80 -21.56 -20.32
CA PRO A 308 6.30 -21.81 -21.67
C PRO A 308 6.12 -23.29 -22.00
N PHE A 309 6.91 -24.16 -21.36
CA PHE A 309 6.90 -25.60 -21.61
C PHE A 309 6.20 -26.42 -20.53
N LEU A 310 5.34 -25.80 -19.71
CA LEU A 310 4.63 -26.50 -18.64
C LEU A 310 3.78 -27.66 -19.18
N ASN A 311 3.15 -27.48 -20.34
CA ASN A 311 2.32 -28.51 -20.98
C ASN A 311 3.14 -29.68 -21.56
N SER A 312 4.41 -29.46 -21.90
CA SER A 312 5.26 -30.52 -22.46
C SER A 312 5.85 -31.47 -21.41
N ILE A 313 5.60 -31.20 -20.11
CA ILE A 313 5.94 -32.17 -19.04
C ILE A 313 5.18 -33.48 -19.26
N ASN A 314 3.97 -33.43 -19.81
CA ASN A 314 3.17 -34.61 -20.11
C ASN A 314 3.73 -35.47 -21.25
N ASP A 315 4.49 -34.85 -22.20
CA ASP A 315 4.95 -35.52 -23.41
C ASP A 315 6.28 -36.25 -23.22
N SER A 316 6.98 -36.03 -22.11
CA SER A 316 8.35 -36.47 -21.87
C SER A 316 8.51 -37.67 -20.95
N ILE A 317 7.43 -38.27 -20.47
CA ILE A 317 7.52 -39.47 -19.64
C ILE A 317 7.47 -40.70 -20.53
N THR A 318 8.63 -41.06 -21.04
CA THR A 318 8.86 -42.38 -21.65
C THR A 318 9.53 -43.28 -20.61
N GLU A 319 8.76 -44.04 -19.88
CA GLU A 319 9.30 -45.14 -19.09
C GLU A 319 9.08 -46.45 -19.89
N PHE A 320 10.13 -47.21 -20.16
CA PHE A 320 10.11 -48.52 -20.80
C PHE A 320 9.59 -48.59 -22.26
N GLY A 321 9.67 -47.49 -23.03
CA GLY A 321 9.37 -47.53 -24.45
C GLY A 321 7.91 -47.35 -24.86
N ASP A 322 7.00 -47.20 -23.93
CA ASP A 322 5.61 -46.83 -24.17
C ASP A 322 5.35 -45.38 -23.77
N THR A 323 4.82 -44.60 -24.69
CA THR A 323 4.37 -43.23 -24.40
C THR A 323 3.02 -43.31 -23.72
N ILE A 324 3.00 -43.19 -22.40
CA ILE A 324 1.76 -43.13 -21.63
C ILE A 324 1.34 -41.67 -21.57
N ASN A 325 0.26 -41.32 -22.24
CA ASN A 325 -0.46 -40.04 -22.06
C ASN A 325 -1.17 -40.02 -20.72
N LEU A 326 -0.42 -39.83 -19.65
CA LEU A 326 -0.97 -39.66 -18.31
C LEU A 326 -1.23 -38.16 -18.11
N GLY A 327 -2.47 -37.80 -17.83
CA GLY A 327 -2.78 -36.46 -17.34
C GLY A 327 -2.02 -36.19 -16.04
N CYS A 328 -1.12 -35.20 -16.04
CA CYS A 328 -0.39 -34.81 -14.83
C CYS A 328 -1.21 -33.83 -13.98
N ALA A 329 -1.29 -34.09 -12.69
CA ALA A 329 -1.81 -33.13 -11.71
C ALA A 329 -0.62 -32.53 -10.94
N ILE A 330 -0.52 -31.22 -10.95
CA ILE A 330 0.49 -30.50 -10.15
C ILE A 330 0.06 -30.56 -8.68
N GLN A 331 0.78 -31.32 -7.87
CA GLN A 331 0.52 -31.38 -6.42
C GLN A 331 1.22 -30.26 -5.66
N LYS A 332 2.36 -29.78 -6.16
CA LYS A 332 3.13 -28.70 -5.52
C LYS A 332 3.93 -27.95 -6.59
N ALA A 333 3.86 -26.63 -6.51
CA ALA A 333 4.76 -25.73 -7.24
C ALA A 333 5.35 -24.73 -6.25
N GLU A 334 6.65 -24.57 -6.25
CA GLU A 334 7.36 -23.63 -5.40
C GLU A 334 8.26 -22.74 -6.24
N LEU A 335 8.22 -21.43 -6.00
CA LEU A 335 9.19 -20.49 -6.49
C LEU A 335 10.09 -20.08 -5.30
N ILE A 336 11.37 -20.39 -5.38
CA ILE A 336 12.36 -20.02 -4.37
C ILE A 336 13.12 -18.81 -4.91
N LEU A 337 13.02 -17.67 -4.20
CA LEU A 337 13.65 -16.39 -4.54
C LEU A 337 14.89 -16.17 -3.66
#